data_3abfdfd9faa1f11ea184fb6ce15fd981
#
_entry.id   3abfdfd9faa1f11ea184fb6ce15fd981
#
_cell.length_a   1.000
_cell.length_b   1.000
_cell.length_c   1.000
_cell.angle_alpha   90.00
_cell.angle_beta   90.00
_cell.angle_gamma   90.00
#
_symmetry.space_group_name_H-M   'P 1'
#
loop_
_entity.id
_entity.type
_entity.pdbx_description
1 polymer ?
#
loop_
_entity_poly.entity_id
_entity_poly.type
_entity_poly.pdbx_seq_one_letter_code
_entity_poly.pdbx_strand_id
1 'polypeptide(L)'
;MLSKKEIISNKELLFEKAYGALIGLAIGDSLGDLARMPESHEKYGVMLDLDEAGAWSTDDTEFTLMIARELIQNNGILTSEIAVETWMREVVSVSNLGFKTGESEKGAAENLRRGIRPPFSGIDNSYNQSDGAAMRVAPIGVINAGDPEKAAEMALIEAEISHYQDGIWGAQAVAASVAVAMVNGTVQEVIDAGRKCIPDDSWLGRSFDCAMEIVAKSQGDLLKAWNPLHQALWTPYRASNPEALPAAYAVFSMTQGEFFNGVVASANFGRDADTIAALVGAWSGALHGIHAIPPEWIEKCRFPAGRSLPSAKDLDIQKIAEKLVQIITD
;
A
#
# COMPACT_ATOMS: atom_id res chain seq x y z
N MET A 1 20.07 6.65 8.37
CA MET A 1 18.92 5.93 8.97
C MET A 1 18.97 6.08 10.49
N LEU A 2 17.84 6.41 11.14
CA LEU A 2 17.71 6.37 12.60
C LEU A 2 17.63 4.91 13.07
N SER A 3 18.08 4.63 14.28
CA SER A 3 17.79 3.34 14.91
C SER A 3 16.32 3.29 15.36
N LYS A 4 15.78 2.09 15.52
CA LYS A 4 14.43 1.86 16.08
C LYS A 4 14.24 2.59 17.43
N LYS A 5 15.26 2.60 18.29
CA LYS A 5 15.21 3.30 19.58
C LYS A 5 15.12 4.82 19.43
N GLU A 6 15.83 5.38 18.47
CA GLU A 6 15.81 6.84 18.23
C GLU A 6 14.46 7.31 17.71
N ILE A 7 13.86 6.61 16.75
CA ILE A 7 12.53 6.98 16.24
C ILE A 7 11.45 6.84 17.31
N ILE A 8 11.45 5.78 18.10
CA ILE A 8 10.48 5.54 19.19
C ILE A 8 10.60 6.63 20.28
N SER A 9 11.81 7.11 20.56
CA SER A 9 12.01 8.17 21.55
C SER A 9 11.55 9.55 21.09
N ASN A 10 11.37 9.76 19.79
CA ASN A 10 10.86 10.99 19.20
C ASN A 10 9.39 10.80 18.75
N LYS A 11 8.46 10.88 19.71
CA LYS A 11 7.03 10.64 19.45
C LYS A 11 6.43 11.58 18.41
N GLU A 12 6.87 12.82 18.33
CA GLU A 12 6.40 13.79 17.35
C GLU A 12 6.79 13.37 15.94
N LEU A 13 8.07 13.09 15.68
CA LEU A 13 8.56 12.62 14.39
C LEU A 13 7.94 11.27 14.01
N LEU A 14 7.79 10.35 14.98
CA LEU A 14 7.12 9.07 14.74
C LEU A 14 5.68 9.27 14.30
N PHE A 15 4.94 10.20 14.92
CA PHE A 15 3.58 10.54 14.53
C PHE A 15 3.52 11.18 13.14
N GLU A 16 4.37 12.17 12.86
CA GLU A 16 4.43 12.82 11.56
C GLU A 16 4.63 11.81 10.41
N LYS A 17 5.50 10.82 10.63
CA LYS A 17 5.77 9.77 9.66
C LYS A 17 4.66 8.73 9.57
N ALA A 18 4.11 8.29 10.69
CA ALA A 18 2.99 7.35 10.72
C ALA A 18 1.74 7.96 10.05
N TYR A 19 1.42 9.21 10.36
CA TYR A 19 0.33 9.92 9.71
C TYR A 19 0.63 10.15 8.23
N GLY A 20 1.86 10.57 7.90
CA GLY A 20 2.32 10.72 6.52
C GLY A 20 2.14 9.45 5.70
N ALA A 21 2.52 8.29 6.23
CA ALA A 21 2.36 7.00 5.57
C ALA A 21 0.90 6.67 5.26
N LEU A 22 0.02 6.79 6.26
CA LEU A 22 -1.39 6.41 6.11
C LEU A 22 -2.17 7.39 5.25
N ILE A 23 -2.00 8.68 5.45
CA ILE A 23 -2.69 9.69 4.63
C ILE A 23 -2.10 9.78 3.23
N GLY A 24 -0.78 9.55 3.08
CA GLY A 24 -0.13 9.48 1.78
C GLY A 24 -0.66 8.33 0.93
N LEU A 25 -0.88 7.17 1.54
CA LEU A 25 -1.56 6.03 0.91
C LEU A 25 -2.97 6.43 0.45
N ALA A 26 -3.78 7.03 1.32
CA ALA A 26 -5.15 7.41 1.01
C ALA A 26 -5.24 8.48 -0.09
N ILE A 27 -4.28 9.39 -0.15
CA ILE A 27 -4.17 10.39 -1.23
C ILE A 27 -3.80 9.72 -2.55
N GLY A 28 -2.82 8.81 -2.53
CA GLY A 28 -2.41 8.05 -3.71
C GLY A 28 -3.55 7.22 -4.27
N ASP A 29 -4.25 6.47 -3.42
CA ASP A 29 -5.47 5.71 -3.75
C ASP A 29 -6.52 6.62 -4.43
N SER A 30 -6.86 7.75 -3.80
CA SER A 30 -7.88 8.66 -4.31
C SER A 30 -7.49 9.28 -5.65
N LEU A 31 -6.26 9.77 -5.80
CA LEU A 31 -5.80 10.37 -7.04
C LEU A 31 -5.65 9.33 -8.16
N GLY A 32 -5.14 8.15 -7.84
CA GLY A 32 -5.00 7.05 -8.79
C GLY A 32 -6.34 6.53 -9.29
N ASP A 33 -7.35 6.37 -8.41
CA ASP A 33 -8.72 5.97 -8.82
C ASP A 33 -9.37 7.03 -9.72
N LEU A 34 -9.14 8.30 -9.47
CA LEU A 34 -9.55 9.38 -10.36
C LEU A 34 -8.82 9.33 -11.71
N ALA A 35 -7.51 9.19 -11.68
CA ALA A 35 -6.67 9.24 -12.87
C ALA A 35 -6.90 8.06 -13.83
N ARG A 36 -7.29 6.88 -13.34
CA ARG A 36 -7.58 5.73 -14.20
C ARG A 36 -8.94 5.80 -14.92
N MET A 37 -9.79 6.79 -14.60
CA MET A 37 -11.08 6.98 -15.24
C MET A 37 -10.95 7.73 -16.57
N PRO A 38 -11.43 7.17 -17.70
CA PRO A 38 -11.34 7.82 -19.02
C PRO A 38 -11.92 9.25 -19.02
N GLU A 39 -13.03 9.47 -18.31
CA GLU A 39 -13.70 10.76 -18.21
C GLU A 39 -12.83 11.81 -17.53
N SER A 40 -11.98 11.41 -16.59
CA SER A 40 -11.02 12.31 -15.94
C SER A 40 -9.94 12.76 -16.92
N HIS A 41 -9.42 11.86 -17.75
CA HIS A 41 -8.45 12.21 -18.78
C HIS A 41 -9.05 13.09 -19.88
N GLU A 42 -10.31 12.88 -20.25
CA GLU A 42 -11.02 13.74 -21.20
C GLU A 42 -11.21 15.15 -20.64
N LYS A 43 -11.50 15.28 -19.33
CA LYS A 43 -11.77 16.57 -18.67
C LYS A 43 -10.49 17.33 -18.29
N TYR A 44 -9.48 16.63 -17.74
CA TYR A 44 -8.31 17.25 -17.11
C TYR A 44 -7.00 17.00 -17.85
N GLY A 45 -6.94 16.05 -18.79
CA GLY A 45 -5.69 15.60 -19.40
C GLY A 45 -4.85 14.79 -18.39
N VAL A 46 -3.67 15.30 -18.04
CA VAL A 46 -2.86 14.74 -16.96
C VAL A 46 -3.44 15.17 -15.63
N MET A 47 -3.66 14.20 -14.74
CA MET A 47 -4.19 14.47 -13.39
C MET A 47 -3.08 15.04 -12.51
N LEU A 48 -3.24 16.28 -12.09
CA LEU A 48 -2.28 17.00 -11.25
C LEU A 48 -2.82 17.30 -9.85
N ASP A 49 -4.13 17.12 -9.63
CA ASP A 49 -4.79 17.45 -8.38
C ASP A 49 -6.03 16.57 -8.15
N LEU A 50 -6.51 16.53 -6.92
CA LEU A 50 -7.78 15.91 -6.57
C LEU A 50 -8.96 16.74 -7.08
N ASP A 51 -9.99 16.08 -7.62
CA ASP A 51 -11.18 16.73 -8.15
C ASP A 51 -11.88 17.61 -7.09
N GLU A 52 -12.51 18.69 -7.53
CA GLU A 52 -13.38 19.54 -6.68
C GLU A 52 -14.56 18.77 -6.08
N ALA A 53 -15.01 17.70 -6.72
CA ALA A 53 -16.05 16.82 -6.18
C ALA A 53 -15.63 16.07 -4.91
N GLY A 54 -14.35 16.18 -4.53
CA GLY A 54 -13.77 15.54 -3.37
C GLY A 54 -13.03 14.25 -3.71
N ALA A 55 -12.13 13.89 -2.82
CA ALA A 55 -11.44 12.60 -2.85
C ALA A 55 -12.37 11.51 -2.32
N TRP A 56 -12.12 10.29 -2.76
CA TRP A 56 -12.79 9.11 -2.21
C TRP A 56 -11.80 7.97 -2.08
N SER A 57 -11.99 7.15 -1.07
CA SER A 57 -11.22 5.93 -0.86
C SER A 57 -11.73 4.76 -1.73
N THR A 58 -10.82 3.85 -2.02
CA THR A 58 -11.15 2.51 -2.52
C THR A 58 -10.77 1.45 -1.47
N ASP A 59 -10.61 0.20 -1.90
CA ASP A 59 -10.17 -0.89 -1.03
C ASP A 59 -8.75 -0.70 -0.48
N ASP A 60 -7.85 -0.05 -1.20
CA ASP A 60 -6.50 0.27 -0.72
C ASP A 60 -6.54 0.96 0.65
N THR A 61 -7.23 2.10 0.74
CA THR A 61 -7.36 2.84 1.99
C THR A 61 -8.19 2.09 3.03
N GLU A 62 -9.32 1.52 2.63
CA GLU A 62 -10.31 0.98 3.57
C GLU A 62 -9.84 -0.31 4.23
N PHE A 63 -9.17 -1.21 3.49
CA PHE A 63 -8.52 -2.39 4.07
C PHE A 63 -7.27 -2.01 4.88
N THR A 64 -6.49 -1.03 4.45
CA THR A 64 -5.40 -0.46 5.27
C THR A 64 -5.89 -0.03 6.65
N LEU A 65 -7.02 0.68 6.72
CA LEU A 65 -7.58 1.12 7.99
C LEU A 65 -8.21 -0.02 8.81
N MET A 66 -8.71 -1.06 8.16
CA MET A 66 -9.14 -2.29 8.83
C MET A 66 -7.96 -2.93 9.59
N ILE A 67 -6.82 -3.11 8.91
CA ILE A 67 -5.60 -3.67 9.52
C ILE A 67 -5.06 -2.76 10.61
N ALA A 68 -5.03 -1.44 10.40
CA ALA A 68 -4.60 -0.50 11.43
C ALA A 68 -5.45 -0.63 12.70
N ARG A 69 -6.78 -0.75 12.57
CA ARG A 69 -7.69 -0.96 13.71
C ARG A 69 -7.49 -2.30 14.39
N GLU A 70 -7.24 -3.35 13.62
CA GLU A 70 -6.91 -4.67 14.13
C GLU A 70 -5.66 -4.63 15.03
N LEU A 71 -4.59 -4.01 14.53
CA LEU A 71 -3.36 -3.80 15.31
C LEU A 71 -3.61 -3.00 16.58
N ILE A 72 -4.44 -1.94 16.50
CA ILE A 72 -4.81 -1.12 17.65
C ILE A 72 -5.60 -1.94 18.68
N GLN A 73 -6.57 -2.71 18.25
CA GLN A 73 -7.42 -3.52 19.14
C GLN A 73 -6.64 -4.62 19.86
N ASN A 74 -5.55 -5.10 19.26
CA ASN A 74 -4.73 -6.19 19.76
C ASN A 74 -3.35 -5.75 20.26
N ASN A 75 -3.17 -4.46 20.59
CA ASN A 75 -1.90 -3.91 21.10
C ASN A 75 -0.68 -4.28 20.24
N GLY A 76 -0.83 -4.21 18.92
CA GLY A 76 0.22 -4.51 17.96
C GLY A 76 0.50 -5.99 17.72
N ILE A 77 -0.29 -6.88 18.29
CA ILE A 77 -0.17 -8.33 18.08
C ILE A 77 -1.05 -8.72 16.90
N LEU A 78 -0.47 -9.47 15.96
CA LEU A 78 -1.16 -10.08 14.85
C LEU A 78 -0.83 -11.58 14.79
N THR A 79 -1.87 -12.40 14.80
CA THR A 79 -1.80 -13.83 14.56
C THR A 79 -2.78 -14.24 13.48
N SER A 80 -2.63 -15.42 12.90
CA SER A 80 -3.57 -15.93 11.90
C SER A 80 -5.01 -15.97 12.41
N GLU A 81 -5.21 -16.30 13.71
CA GLU A 81 -6.53 -16.33 14.34
C GLU A 81 -7.13 -14.92 14.42
N ILE A 82 -6.36 -13.92 14.89
CA ILE A 82 -6.80 -12.53 14.99
C ILE A 82 -7.17 -12.00 13.60
N ALA A 83 -6.33 -12.22 12.60
CA ALA A 83 -6.57 -11.77 11.23
C ALA A 83 -7.83 -12.43 10.65
N VAL A 84 -8.01 -13.73 10.83
CA VAL A 84 -9.23 -14.43 10.40
C VAL A 84 -10.48 -13.92 11.12
N GLU A 85 -10.42 -13.65 12.43
CA GLU A 85 -11.54 -13.09 13.18
C GLU A 85 -11.93 -11.71 12.68
N THR A 86 -10.94 -10.86 12.38
CA THR A 86 -11.19 -9.54 11.78
C THR A 86 -11.82 -9.65 10.41
N TRP A 87 -11.31 -10.51 9.54
CA TRP A 87 -11.88 -10.76 8.22
C TRP A 87 -13.31 -11.31 8.31
N MET A 88 -13.59 -12.25 9.23
CA MET A 88 -14.92 -12.78 9.44
C MET A 88 -15.90 -11.69 9.90
N ARG A 89 -15.45 -10.80 10.78
CA ARG A 89 -16.27 -9.71 11.31
C ARG A 89 -16.50 -8.59 10.30
N GLU A 90 -15.47 -8.16 9.58
CA GLU A 90 -15.52 -6.91 8.80
C GLU A 90 -15.70 -7.13 7.29
N VAL A 91 -15.34 -8.32 6.78
CA VAL A 91 -15.41 -8.63 5.35
C VAL A 91 -16.48 -9.68 5.06
N VAL A 92 -16.38 -10.84 5.72
CA VAL A 92 -17.28 -11.98 5.44
C VAL A 92 -18.72 -11.73 5.91
N SER A 93 -18.91 -11.02 7.02
CA SER A 93 -20.24 -10.69 7.56
C SER A 93 -20.99 -9.65 6.73
N VAL A 94 -20.30 -8.92 5.87
CA VAL A 94 -20.90 -7.91 4.99
C VAL A 94 -21.60 -8.63 3.83
N SER A 95 -22.92 -8.47 3.71
CA SER A 95 -23.74 -9.15 2.70
C SER A 95 -23.39 -8.73 1.26
N ASN A 96 -22.94 -7.49 1.07
CA ASN A 96 -22.42 -6.97 -0.19
C ASN A 96 -21.16 -6.18 0.09
N LEU A 97 -20.00 -6.77 -0.18
CA LEU A 97 -18.76 -6.01 -0.30
C LEU A 97 -18.94 -4.95 -1.38
N GLY A 98 -18.45 -3.74 -1.12
CA GLY A 98 -18.60 -2.62 -2.04
C GLY A 98 -18.07 -2.94 -3.45
N PHE A 99 -18.59 -2.26 -4.43
CA PHE A 99 -18.22 -2.47 -5.85
C PHE A 99 -16.74 -2.14 -6.14
N LYS A 100 -16.08 -1.43 -5.25
CA LYS A 100 -14.66 -1.08 -5.32
C LYS A 100 -13.74 -2.12 -4.65
N THR A 101 -14.28 -3.20 -4.09
CA THR A 101 -13.47 -4.27 -3.49
C THR A 101 -12.87 -5.16 -4.57
N GLY A 102 -11.61 -5.49 -4.44
CA GLY A 102 -10.86 -6.36 -5.35
C GLY A 102 -11.37 -7.80 -5.41
N GLU A 103 -11.02 -8.50 -6.47
CA GLU A 103 -11.45 -9.88 -6.68
C GLU A 103 -10.74 -10.86 -5.73
N SER A 104 -9.51 -10.55 -5.32
CA SER A 104 -8.78 -11.35 -4.31
C SER A 104 -9.46 -11.31 -2.94
N GLU A 105 -9.94 -10.15 -2.51
CA GLU A 105 -10.66 -9.95 -1.26
C GLU A 105 -12.01 -10.68 -1.28
N LYS A 106 -12.74 -10.58 -2.38
CA LYS A 106 -14.01 -11.31 -2.58
C LYS A 106 -13.80 -12.83 -2.58
N GLY A 107 -12.75 -13.30 -3.26
CA GLY A 107 -12.36 -14.71 -3.29
C GLY A 107 -12.01 -15.26 -1.91
N ALA A 108 -11.19 -14.52 -1.15
CA ALA A 108 -10.82 -14.87 0.22
C ALA A 108 -12.07 -14.90 1.15
N ALA A 109 -12.93 -13.88 1.06
CA ALA A 109 -14.17 -13.83 1.84
C ALA A 109 -15.06 -15.05 1.57
N GLU A 110 -15.19 -15.48 0.32
CA GLU A 110 -15.96 -16.67 -0.03
C GLU A 110 -15.31 -17.96 0.49
N ASN A 111 -13.98 -18.08 0.38
CA ASN A 111 -13.26 -19.22 0.95
C ASN A 111 -13.42 -19.30 2.47
N LEU A 112 -13.28 -18.18 3.17
CA LEU A 112 -13.51 -18.13 4.63
C LEU A 112 -14.95 -18.46 5.01
N ARG A 113 -15.95 -17.99 4.24
CA ARG A 113 -17.38 -18.32 4.44
C ARG A 113 -17.65 -19.81 4.32
N ARG A 114 -16.93 -20.49 3.44
CA ARG A 114 -16.98 -21.96 3.25
C ARG A 114 -16.15 -22.73 4.29
N GLY A 115 -15.51 -22.06 5.22
CA GLY A 115 -14.67 -22.67 6.26
C GLY A 115 -13.24 -22.99 5.84
N ILE A 116 -12.82 -22.57 4.64
CA ILE A 116 -11.43 -22.71 4.17
C ILE A 116 -10.59 -21.64 4.88
N ARG A 117 -9.59 -22.06 5.63
CA ARG A 117 -8.73 -21.18 6.45
C ARG A 117 -7.34 -20.98 5.82
N PRO A 118 -6.61 -19.93 6.23
CA PRO A 118 -5.21 -19.76 5.83
C PRO A 118 -4.39 -21.02 6.18
N PRO A 119 -3.39 -21.37 5.35
CA PRO A 119 -3.01 -20.69 4.11
C PRO A 119 -3.90 -21.07 2.91
N PHE A 120 -4.79 -22.05 3.04
CA PHE A 120 -5.59 -22.55 1.90
C PHE A 120 -6.60 -21.53 1.38
N SER A 121 -7.11 -20.62 2.22
CA SER A 121 -7.99 -19.54 1.74
C SER A 121 -7.30 -18.63 0.71
N GLY A 122 -6.00 -18.43 0.86
CA GLY A 122 -5.17 -17.73 -0.12
C GLY A 122 -4.71 -18.61 -1.28
N ILE A 123 -4.22 -19.84 -1.01
CA ILE A 123 -3.75 -20.76 -2.05
C ILE A 123 -4.86 -21.06 -3.07
N ASP A 124 -6.07 -21.35 -2.60
CA ASP A 124 -7.23 -21.71 -3.44
C ASP A 124 -8.01 -20.47 -3.93
N ASN A 125 -7.36 -19.30 -3.99
CA ASN A 125 -7.92 -18.07 -4.51
C ASN A 125 -7.38 -17.79 -5.92
N SER A 126 -8.28 -17.67 -6.90
CA SER A 126 -7.92 -17.47 -8.32
C SER A 126 -7.15 -16.18 -8.58
N TYR A 127 -7.21 -15.21 -7.68
CA TYR A 127 -6.53 -13.91 -7.77
C TYR A 127 -5.41 -13.74 -6.75
N ASN A 128 -4.83 -14.83 -6.27
CA ASN A 128 -3.84 -14.86 -5.19
C ASN A 128 -2.46 -14.25 -5.52
N GLN A 129 -2.25 -13.81 -6.77
CA GLN A 129 -1.05 -13.09 -7.21
C GLN A 129 -1.33 -11.59 -7.46
N SER A 130 -2.51 -11.11 -7.03
CA SER A 130 -2.82 -9.68 -7.12
C SER A 130 -2.04 -8.86 -6.09
N ASP A 131 -2.14 -7.56 -6.20
CA ASP A 131 -1.56 -6.57 -5.29
C ASP A 131 -2.43 -6.27 -4.07
N GLY A 132 -3.61 -6.91 -3.97
CA GLY A 132 -4.58 -6.66 -2.90
C GLY A 132 -4.04 -6.87 -1.47
N ALA A 133 -3.04 -7.74 -1.24
CA ALA A 133 -2.36 -7.79 0.05
C ALA A 133 -1.32 -6.67 0.19
N ALA A 134 -0.60 -6.33 -0.88
CA ALA A 134 0.43 -5.29 -0.86
C ALA A 134 -0.16 -3.91 -0.56
N MET A 135 -1.34 -3.59 -1.12
CA MET A 135 -2.00 -2.30 -0.98
C MET A 135 -2.37 -1.94 0.47
N ARG A 136 -2.57 -2.94 1.36
CA ARG A 136 -3.19 -2.74 2.68
C ARG A 136 -2.25 -2.90 3.89
N VAL A 137 -1.00 -3.32 3.70
CA VAL A 137 -0.08 -3.67 4.81
C VAL A 137 0.79 -2.53 5.33
N ALA A 138 0.62 -1.31 4.84
CA ALA A 138 1.38 -0.15 5.33
C ALA A 138 1.35 0.02 6.86
N PRO A 139 0.23 -0.20 7.60
CA PRO A 139 0.20 -0.12 9.06
C PRO A 139 1.12 -1.11 9.75
N ILE A 140 1.38 -2.27 9.12
CA ILE A 140 2.31 -3.28 9.62
C ILE A 140 3.75 -2.76 9.56
N GLY A 141 4.10 -2.05 8.49
CA GLY A 141 5.40 -1.37 8.39
C GLY A 141 5.54 -0.24 9.42
N VAL A 142 4.48 0.55 9.62
CA VAL A 142 4.45 1.64 10.63
C VAL A 142 4.71 1.10 12.04
N ILE A 143 3.99 0.06 12.47
CA ILE A 143 4.13 -0.48 13.83
C ILE A 143 5.49 -1.17 14.06
N ASN A 144 6.15 -1.59 12.99
CA ASN A 144 7.48 -2.19 13.01
C ASN A 144 8.57 -1.22 12.51
N ALA A 145 8.41 0.10 12.73
CA ALA A 145 9.38 1.10 12.33
C ALA A 145 10.82 0.71 12.69
N GLY A 146 11.71 0.64 11.68
CA GLY A 146 13.11 0.24 11.83
C GLY A 146 13.37 -1.27 12.01
N ASP A 147 12.38 -2.11 11.77
CA ASP A 147 12.46 -3.57 11.89
C ASP A 147 11.79 -4.23 10.65
N PRO A 148 12.43 -4.14 9.47
CA PRO A 148 11.86 -4.62 8.22
C PRO A 148 11.63 -6.14 8.20
N GLU A 149 12.46 -6.93 8.87
CA GLU A 149 12.27 -8.37 8.95
C GLU A 149 10.97 -8.71 9.69
N LYS A 150 10.75 -8.10 10.85
CA LYS A 150 9.52 -8.29 11.62
C LYS A 150 8.29 -7.77 10.88
N ALA A 151 8.41 -6.66 10.13
CA ALA A 151 7.34 -6.15 9.28
C ALA A 151 6.95 -7.18 8.20
N ALA A 152 7.95 -7.79 7.54
CA ALA A 152 7.72 -8.82 6.53
C ALA A 152 7.09 -10.09 7.12
N GLU A 153 7.55 -10.56 8.28
CA GLU A 153 6.96 -11.72 8.99
C GLU A 153 5.48 -11.47 9.35
N MET A 154 5.17 -10.28 9.83
CA MET A 154 3.79 -9.93 10.18
C MET A 154 2.91 -9.75 8.94
N ALA A 155 3.44 -9.19 7.85
CA ALA A 155 2.72 -9.06 6.59
C ALA A 155 2.39 -10.41 5.94
N LEU A 156 3.23 -11.45 6.13
CA LEU A 156 2.92 -12.82 5.72
C LEU A 156 1.61 -13.30 6.35
N ILE A 157 1.43 -13.10 7.67
CA ILE A 157 0.24 -13.55 8.40
C ILE A 157 -1.05 -12.94 7.82
N GLU A 158 -1.02 -11.65 7.51
CA GLU A 158 -2.17 -10.96 6.90
C GLU A 158 -2.39 -11.39 5.45
N ALA A 159 -1.32 -11.52 4.68
CA ALA A 159 -1.42 -11.83 3.26
C ALA A 159 -1.91 -13.26 2.98
N GLU A 160 -1.57 -14.24 3.81
CA GLU A 160 -1.99 -15.64 3.65
C GLU A 160 -3.50 -15.86 3.65
N ILE A 161 -4.27 -14.90 4.15
CA ILE A 161 -5.74 -14.97 4.13
C ILE A 161 -6.25 -15.02 2.69
N SER A 162 -5.64 -14.25 1.80
CA SER A 162 -6.15 -14.00 0.45
C SER A 162 -5.16 -14.29 -0.67
N HIS A 163 -3.87 -14.39 -0.37
CA HIS A 163 -2.80 -14.44 -1.37
C HIS A 163 -1.86 -15.62 -1.19
N TYR A 164 -1.04 -15.85 -2.23
CA TYR A 164 0.00 -16.87 -2.26
C TYR A 164 1.17 -16.40 -3.13
N GLN A 165 2.40 -16.89 -2.84
CA GLN A 165 3.62 -16.58 -3.59
C GLN A 165 3.80 -15.07 -3.89
N ASP A 166 3.77 -14.64 -5.16
CA ASP A 166 4.02 -13.25 -5.58
C ASP A 166 3.12 -12.24 -4.84
N GLY A 167 1.89 -12.61 -4.48
CA GLY A 167 0.99 -11.77 -3.70
C GLY A 167 1.48 -11.58 -2.25
N ILE A 168 1.98 -12.64 -1.61
CA ILE A 168 2.55 -12.59 -0.26
C ILE A 168 3.88 -11.83 -0.27
N TRP A 169 4.80 -12.16 -1.17
CA TRP A 169 6.10 -11.51 -1.25
C TRP A 169 5.99 -10.01 -1.52
N GLY A 170 5.00 -9.60 -2.31
CA GLY A 170 4.69 -8.18 -2.51
C GLY A 170 4.23 -7.48 -1.23
N ALA A 171 3.35 -8.10 -0.46
CA ALA A 171 2.92 -7.55 0.83
C ALA A 171 4.10 -7.44 1.82
N GLN A 172 4.93 -8.46 1.91
CA GLN A 172 6.15 -8.45 2.73
C GLN A 172 7.09 -7.32 2.30
N ALA A 173 7.28 -7.13 0.98
CA ALA A 173 8.12 -6.08 0.42
C ALA A 173 7.61 -4.68 0.80
N VAL A 174 6.30 -4.44 0.67
CA VAL A 174 5.69 -3.14 1.03
C VAL A 174 5.86 -2.84 2.51
N ALA A 175 5.55 -3.79 3.39
CA ALA A 175 5.67 -3.59 4.83
C ALA A 175 7.12 -3.32 5.26
N ALA A 176 8.09 -4.07 4.70
CA ALA A 176 9.52 -3.87 4.95
C ALA A 176 9.99 -2.49 4.47
N SER A 177 9.56 -2.05 3.29
CA SER A 177 9.88 -0.72 2.75
C SER A 177 9.34 0.40 3.63
N VAL A 178 8.08 0.30 4.09
CA VAL A 178 7.51 1.29 5.02
C VAL A 178 8.32 1.32 6.33
N ALA A 179 8.67 0.16 6.89
CA ALA A 179 9.46 0.10 8.14
C ALA A 179 10.81 0.82 8.03
N VAL A 180 11.49 0.74 6.88
CA VAL A 180 12.76 1.45 6.60
C VAL A 180 12.51 2.94 6.36
N ALA A 181 11.46 3.31 5.63
CA ALA A 181 11.10 4.71 5.41
C ALA A 181 10.78 5.45 6.72
N MET A 182 10.12 4.78 7.68
CA MET A 182 9.80 5.32 9.01
C MET A 182 11.03 5.77 9.81
N VAL A 183 12.20 5.27 9.52
CA VAL A 183 13.46 5.60 10.23
C VAL A 183 14.44 6.43 9.37
N ASN A 184 13.93 7.21 8.43
CA ASN A 184 14.75 8.03 7.53
C ASN A 184 15.74 7.21 6.69
N GLY A 185 15.33 6.05 6.19
CA GLY A 185 16.08 5.32 5.18
C GLY A 185 16.22 6.17 3.90
N THR A 186 17.31 5.99 3.17
CA THR A 186 17.41 6.53 1.81
C THR A 186 16.43 5.84 0.87
N VAL A 187 16.08 6.45 -0.25
CA VAL A 187 15.24 5.83 -1.29
C VAL A 187 15.76 4.44 -1.66
N GLN A 188 17.07 4.29 -1.83
CA GLN A 188 17.68 3.00 -2.15
C GLN A 188 17.51 1.98 -1.01
N GLU A 189 17.69 2.36 0.25
CA GLU A 189 17.48 1.45 1.39
C GLU A 189 16.02 1.00 1.51
N VAL A 190 15.06 1.87 1.19
CA VAL A 190 13.63 1.52 1.12
C VAL A 190 13.37 0.47 0.03
N ILE A 191 13.93 0.69 -1.17
CA ILE A 191 13.82 -0.24 -2.30
C ILE A 191 14.50 -1.58 -1.99
N ASP A 192 15.70 -1.54 -1.44
CA ASP A 192 16.47 -2.74 -1.10
C ASP A 192 15.78 -3.59 -0.02
N ALA A 193 15.12 -2.95 0.96
CA ALA A 193 14.36 -3.65 1.98
C ALA A 193 13.21 -4.44 1.37
N GLY A 194 12.47 -3.83 0.44
CA GLY A 194 11.41 -4.53 -0.29
C GLY A 194 11.96 -5.65 -1.18
N ARG A 195 13.01 -5.38 -1.97
CA ARG A 195 13.60 -6.38 -2.87
C ARG A 195 14.06 -7.64 -2.16
N LYS A 196 14.60 -7.51 -0.94
CA LYS A 196 15.05 -8.65 -0.12
C LYS A 196 13.94 -9.65 0.25
N CYS A 197 12.68 -9.21 0.26
CA CYS A 197 11.54 -10.07 0.56
C CYS A 197 11.09 -10.91 -0.65
N ILE A 198 11.61 -10.63 -1.84
CA ILE A 198 11.13 -11.19 -3.10
C ILE A 198 12.16 -12.21 -3.62
N PRO A 199 11.79 -13.50 -3.84
CA PRO A 199 12.69 -14.48 -4.44
C PRO A 199 13.13 -14.10 -5.86
N ASP A 200 14.40 -14.30 -6.17
CA ASP A 200 15.00 -13.87 -7.45
C ASP A 200 14.35 -14.55 -8.68
N ASP A 201 13.98 -15.81 -8.54
CA ASP A 201 13.40 -16.63 -9.60
C ASP A 201 11.87 -16.55 -9.70
N SER A 202 11.22 -15.76 -8.79
CA SER A 202 9.79 -15.51 -8.85
C SER A 202 9.41 -14.62 -10.05
N TRP A 203 8.13 -14.61 -10.43
CA TRP A 203 7.67 -13.69 -11.45
C TRP A 203 7.85 -12.25 -11.01
N LEU A 204 7.43 -11.92 -9.77
CA LEU A 204 7.61 -10.61 -9.17
C LEU A 204 9.08 -10.18 -9.15
N GLY A 205 10.01 -11.08 -8.77
CA GLY A 205 11.44 -10.80 -8.73
C GLY A 205 12.02 -10.42 -10.09
N ARG A 206 11.71 -11.20 -11.12
CA ARG A 206 12.15 -10.89 -12.49
C ARG A 206 11.55 -9.58 -13.01
N SER A 207 10.27 -9.30 -12.71
CA SER A 207 9.62 -8.05 -13.09
C SER A 207 10.22 -6.85 -12.38
N PHE A 208 10.54 -7.00 -11.09
CA PHE A 208 11.21 -5.98 -10.29
C PHE A 208 12.58 -5.64 -10.87
N ASP A 209 13.43 -6.63 -11.10
CA ASP A 209 14.76 -6.43 -11.65
C ASP A 209 14.72 -5.81 -13.04
N CYS A 210 13.77 -6.24 -13.89
CA CYS A 210 13.54 -5.63 -15.20
C CYS A 210 13.15 -4.15 -15.08
N ALA A 211 12.26 -3.78 -14.14
CA ALA A 211 11.88 -2.39 -13.93
C ALA A 211 13.08 -1.53 -13.48
N MET A 212 13.88 -2.03 -12.55
CA MET A 212 15.07 -1.30 -12.07
C MET A 212 16.17 -1.18 -13.13
N GLU A 213 16.31 -2.17 -14.04
CA GLU A 213 17.17 -2.02 -15.20
C GLU A 213 16.69 -0.92 -16.16
N ILE A 214 15.37 -0.79 -16.39
CA ILE A 214 14.80 0.28 -17.20
C ILE A 214 15.07 1.63 -16.57
N VAL A 215 14.88 1.76 -15.25
CA VAL A 215 15.22 2.98 -14.49
C VAL A 215 16.67 3.36 -14.68
N ALA A 216 17.59 2.41 -14.53
CA ALA A 216 19.03 2.66 -14.70
C ALA A 216 19.37 3.08 -16.14
N LYS A 217 18.84 2.40 -17.15
CA LYS A 217 19.04 2.72 -18.59
C LYS A 217 18.46 4.09 -18.96
N SER A 218 17.39 4.51 -18.30
CA SER A 218 16.76 5.82 -18.49
C SER A 218 17.46 6.95 -17.74
N GLN A 219 18.49 6.64 -16.94
CA GLN A 219 19.22 7.59 -16.10
C GLN A 219 18.30 8.41 -15.16
N GLY A 220 17.25 7.77 -14.65
CA GLY A 220 16.23 8.39 -13.80
C GLY A 220 15.25 9.34 -14.52
N ASP A 221 15.31 9.43 -15.84
CA ASP A 221 14.37 10.22 -16.64
C ASP A 221 13.04 9.45 -16.79
N LEU A 222 12.02 9.93 -16.10
CA LEU A 222 10.70 9.32 -16.05
C LEU A 222 10.05 9.17 -17.44
N LEU A 223 10.18 10.19 -18.29
CA LEU A 223 9.57 10.17 -19.63
C LEU A 223 10.24 9.15 -20.55
N LYS A 224 11.56 8.96 -20.41
CA LYS A 224 12.29 7.91 -21.15
C LYS A 224 11.93 6.51 -20.67
N ALA A 225 11.67 6.34 -19.38
CA ALA A 225 11.31 5.06 -18.78
C ALA A 225 9.84 4.66 -19.04
N TRP A 226 8.95 5.61 -19.30
CA TRP A 226 7.50 5.44 -19.31
C TRP A 226 7.02 4.30 -20.22
N ASN A 227 7.26 4.42 -21.51
CA ASN A 227 6.86 3.38 -22.47
C ASN A 227 7.57 2.04 -22.24
N PRO A 228 8.91 2.00 -22.01
CA PRO A 228 9.59 0.75 -21.67
C PRO A 228 8.99 0.03 -20.44
N LEU A 229 8.65 0.76 -19.37
CA LEU A 229 8.02 0.16 -18.19
C LEU A 229 6.65 -0.43 -18.52
N HIS A 230 5.78 0.31 -19.23
CA HIS A 230 4.47 -0.20 -19.65
C HIS A 230 4.58 -1.45 -20.53
N GLN A 231 5.54 -1.51 -21.43
CA GLN A 231 5.73 -2.67 -22.32
C GLN A 231 6.27 -3.89 -21.57
N ALA A 232 7.22 -3.66 -20.67
CA ALA A 232 7.91 -4.75 -19.96
C ALA A 232 7.06 -5.35 -18.82
N LEU A 233 6.26 -4.51 -18.14
CA LEU A 233 5.51 -4.93 -16.97
C LEU A 233 4.07 -5.36 -17.26
N TRP A 234 3.55 -5.06 -18.47
CA TRP A 234 2.15 -5.33 -18.81
C TRP A 234 1.75 -6.79 -18.56
N THR A 235 0.61 -6.97 -17.89
CA THR A 235 -0.03 -8.27 -17.68
C THR A 235 -1.50 -8.24 -18.12
N PRO A 236 -2.14 -9.39 -18.40
CA PRO A 236 -3.58 -9.43 -18.72
C PRO A 236 -4.48 -8.95 -17.59
N TYR A 237 -4.01 -9.05 -16.34
CA TYR A 237 -4.75 -8.61 -15.14
C TYR A 237 -4.01 -7.45 -14.49
N ARG A 238 -4.53 -6.22 -14.64
CA ARG A 238 -3.86 -4.98 -14.23
C ARG A 238 -3.46 -4.93 -12.74
N ALA A 239 -4.31 -5.51 -11.86
CA ALA A 239 -4.06 -5.60 -10.41
C ALA A 239 -3.14 -6.79 -10.07
N SER A 240 -2.20 -7.11 -10.96
CA SER A 240 -1.19 -8.15 -10.76
C SER A 240 0.01 -7.56 -10.03
N ASN A 241 0.41 -8.19 -8.94
CA ASN A 241 1.57 -7.74 -8.15
C ASN A 241 2.87 -7.65 -8.98
N PRO A 242 3.17 -8.61 -9.91
CA PRO A 242 4.31 -8.49 -10.82
C PRO A 242 4.27 -7.30 -11.80
N GLU A 243 3.15 -6.61 -11.95
CA GLU A 243 3.03 -5.37 -12.71
C GLU A 243 3.05 -4.13 -11.80
N ALA A 244 2.11 -4.06 -10.84
CA ALA A 244 1.85 -2.87 -10.05
C ALA A 244 3.02 -2.52 -9.12
N LEU A 245 3.56 -3.51 -8.40
CA LEU A 245 4.61 -3.25 -7.41
C LEU A 245 5.94 -2.81 -8.04
N PRO A 246 6.49 -3.45 -9.10
CA PRO A 246 7.68 -2.96 -9.79
C PRO A 246 7.49 -1.56 -10.41
N ALA A 247 6.28 -1.25 -10.93
CA ALA A 247 5.96 0.09 -11.42
C ALA A 247 6.03 1.14 -10.30
N ALA A 248 5.46 0.85 -9.13
CA ALA A 248 5.53 1.72 -7.97
C ALA A 248 6.97 1.97 -7.52
N TYR A 249 7.81 0.95 -7.41
CA TYR A 249 9.24 1.11 -7.06
C TYR A 249 10.01 1.90 -8.11
N ALA A 250 9.74 1.68 -9.40
CA ALA A 250 10.37 2.43 -10.47
C ALA A 250 10.04 3.93 -10.37
N VAL A 251 8.77 4.28 -10.19
CA VAL A 251 8.34 5.68 -10.02
C VAL A 251 8.94 6.28 -8.75
N PHE A 252 8.87 5.58 -7.61
CA PHE A 252 9.46 6.02 -6.35
C PHE A 252 10.96 6.30 -6.47
N SER A 253 11.69 5.43 -7.17
CA SER A 253 13.12 5.62 -7.46
C SER A 253 13.38 6.86 -8.31
N MET A 254 12.65 7.01 -9.43
CA MET A 254 12.87 8.12 -10.38
C MET A 254 12.46 9.49 -9.82
N THR A 255 11.46 9.53 -8.95
CA THR A 255 11.04 10.75 -8.24
C THR A 255 11.83 11.01 -6.95
N GLN A 256 12.84 10.17 -6.66
CA GLN A 256 13.67 10.25 -5.46
C GLN A 256 12.86 10.29 -4.16
N GLY A 257 11.71 9.59 -4.16
CA GLY A 257 10.80 9.52 -3.01
C GLY A 257 10.05 10.82 -2.71
N GLU A 258 10.15 11.84 -3.55
CA GLU A 258 9.43 13.10 -3.36
C GLU A 258 7.92 12.85 -3.52
N PHE A 259 7.13 13.38 -2.57
CA PHE A 259 5.73 13.00 -2.40
C PHE A 259 4.87 13.43 -3.60
N PHE A 260 4.87 14.72 -3.92
CA PHE A 260 3.94 15.27 -4.92
C PHE A 260 4.19 14.66 -6.31
N ASN A 261 5.44 14.74 -6.80
CA ASN A 261 5.77 14.18 -8.11
C ASN A 261 5.62 12.66 -8.15
N GLY A 262 5.93 11.97 -7.03
CA GLY A 262 5.76 10.53 -6.91
C GLY A 262 4.30 10.10 -7.06
N VAL A 263 3.40 10.71 -6.29
CA VAL A 263 1.97 10.38 -6.33
C VAL A 263 1.34 10.76 -7.67
N VAL A 264 1.64 11.97 -8.19
CA VAL A 264 1.13 12.42 -9.50
C VAL A 264 1.63 11.51 -10.64
N ALA A 265 2.92 11.18 -10.67
CA ALA A 265 3.45 10.29 -11.69
C ALA A 265 2.81 8.89 -11.62
N SER A 266 2.68 8.34 -10.41
CA SER A 266 2.06 7.04 -10.17
C SER A 266 0.60 7.00 -10.59
N ALA A 267 -0.18 8.00 -10.23
CA ALA A 267 -1.59 8.11 -10.61
C ALA A 267 -1.77 8.15 -12.13
N ASN A 268 -0.90 8.88 -12.83
CA ASN A 268 -0.95 8.97 -14.30
C ASN A 268 -0.27 7.79 -15.02
N PHE A 269 0.40 6.88 -14.29
CA PHE A 269 0.94 5.67 -14.88
C PHE A 269 -0.19 4.80 -15.47
N GLY A 270 -1.38 4.88 -14.93
CA GLY A 270 -2.53 4.11 -15.37
C GLY A 270 -2.47 2.66 -14.86
N ARG A 271 -3.15 1.76 -15.54
CA ARG A 271 -3.28 0.36 -15.14
C ARG A 271 -3.97 0.24 -13.77
N ASP A 272 -3.29 -0.21 -12.73
CA ASP A 272 -3.81 -0.20 -11.36
C ASP A 272 -3.29 1.03 -10.60
N ALA A 273 -3.62 2.17 -11.15
CA ALA A 273 -3.05 3.46 -10.75
C ALA A 273 -3.34 3.85 -9.29
N ASP A 274 -4.49 3.43 -8.75
CA ASP A 274 -4.82 3.62 -7.34
C ASP A 274 -3.82 2.91 -6.43
N THR A 275 -3.57 1.62 -6.65
CA THR A 275 -2.58 0.86 -5.88
C THR A 275 -1.16 1.39 -6.10
N ILE A 276 -0.74 1.64 -7.36
CA ILE A 276 0.61 2.16 -7.65
C ILE A 276 0.84 3.48 -6.91
N ALA A 277 -0.14 4.40 -6.94
CA ALA A 277 -0.02 5.69 -6.27
C ALA A 277 -0.16 5.59 -4.75
N ALA A 278 -1.00 4.68 -4.23
CA ALA A 278 -1.12 4.40 -2.81
C ALA A 278 0.20 3.93 -2.20
N LEU A 279 0.90 3.00 -2.87
CA LEU A 279 2.20 2.48 -2.43
C LEU A 279 3.26 3.59 -2.41
N VAL A 280 3.39 4.36 -3.48
CA VAL A 280 4.34 5.49 -3.54
C VAL A 280 3.99 6.55 -2.50
N GLY A 281 2.70 6.86 -2.32
CA GLY A 281 2.21 7.78 -1.29
C GLY A 281 2.56 7.31 0.13
N ALA A 282 2.40 6.00 0.42
CA ALA A 282 2.78 5.41 1.70
C ALA A 282 4.28 5.52 1.98
N TRP A 283 5.13 5.15 1.02
CA TRP A 283 6.60 5.21 1.19
C TRP A 283 7.11 6.64 1.31
N SER A 284 6.64 7.54 0.44
CA SER A 284 7.03 8.96 0.45
C SER A 284 6.54 9.66 1.72
N GLY A 285 5.30 9.41 2.13
CA GLY A 285 4.73 9.93 3.37
C GLY A 285 5.45 9.41 4.62
N ALA A 286 5.82 8.12 4.66
CA ALA A 286 6.65 7.55 5.72
C ALA A 286 8.06 8.15 5.74
N LEU A 287 8.63 8.43 4.56
CA LEU A 287 10.00 8.93 4.42
C LEU A 287 10.13 10.40 4.85
N HIS A 288 9.19 11.24 4.44
CA HIS A 288 9.27 12.68 4.61
C HIS A 288 8.32 13.26 5.67
N GLY A 289 7.36 12.44 6.15
CA GLY A 289 6.35 12.86 7.12
C GLY A 289 5.25 13.73 6.51
N ILE A 290 4.29 14.10 7.36
CA ILE A 290 3.07 14.82 6.99
C ILE A 290 3.33 16.19 6.36
N HIS A 291 4.44 16.85 6.71
CA HIS A 291 4.76 18.20 6.23
C HIS A 291 5.20 18.25 4.75
N ALA A 292 5.50 17.10 4.14
CA ALA A 292 5.79 17.01 2.71
C ALA A 292 4.51 16.88 1.85
N ILE A 293 3.35 16.75 2.48
CA ILE A 293 2.07 16.50 1.82
C ILE A 293 1.27 17.81 1.72
N PRO A 294 0.67 18.14 0.55
CA PRO A 294 -0.18 19.32 0.41
C PRO A 294 -1.33 19.30 1.43
N PRO A 295 -1.51 20.37 2.25
CA PRO A 295 -2.54 20.39 3.29
C PRO A 295 -3.96 20.19 2.77
N GLU A 296 -4.26 20.72 1.59
CA GLU A 296 -5.57 20.58 0.94
C GLU A 296 -5.88 19.12 0.55
N TRP A 297 -4.86 18.31 0.21
CA TRP A 297 -5.03 16.90 -0.07
C TRP A 297 -5.27 16.09 1.21
N ILE A 298 -4.59 16.48 2.30
CA ILE A 298 -4.81 15.87 3.63
C ILE A 298 -6.27 16.04 4.03
N GLU A 299 -6.80 17.25 3.97
CA GLU A 299 -8.18 17.56 4.35
C GLU A 299 -9.21 16.77 3.51
N LYS A 300 -8.96 16.63 2.19
CA LYS A 300 -9.84 15.89 1.28
C LYS A 300 -9.86 14.39 1.55
N CYS A 301 -8.73 13.78 1.93
CA CYS A 301 -8.59 12.33 2.06
C CYS A 301 -8.65 11.82 3.52
N ARG A 302 -8.75 12.71 4.51
CA ARG A 302 -8.69 12.36 5.93
C ARG A 302 -9.75 11.35 6.37
N PHE A 303 -10.93 11.37 5.74
CA PHE A 303 -12.06 10.53 6.11
C PHE A 303 -12.46 9.64 4.94
N PRO A 304 -12.25 8.31 5.01
CA PRO A 304 -12.61 7.39 3.96
C PRO A 304 -14.12 7.32 3.70
N ALA A 305 -14.47 6.96 2.48
CA ALA A 305 -15.86 6.98 2.00
C ALA A 305 -16.67 5.71 2.38
N GLY A 306 -16.00 4.61 2.71
CA GLY A 306 -16.67 3.32 3.02
C GLY A 306 -17.27 2.66 1.79
N ARG A 307 -16.60 2.74 0.64
CA ARG A 307 -17.09 2.21 -0.64
C ARG A 307 -16.80 0.72 -0.82
N SER A 308 -15.75 0.24 -0.20
CA SER A 308 -15.34 -1.17 -0.20
C SER A 308 -15.73 -1.83 1.12
N LEU A 309 -15.35 -1.20 2.23
CA LEU A 309 -15.68 -1.64 3.59
C LEU A 309 -16.51 -0.58 4.31
N PRO A 310 -17.81 -0.79 4.51
CA PRO A 310 -18.67 0.17 5.23
C PRO A 310 -18.19 0.52 6.63
N SER A 311 -17.44 -0.39 7.29
CA SER A 311 -16.85 -0.17 8.62
C SER A 311 -15.70 0.85 8.63
N ALA A 312 -15.13 1.17 7.47
CA ALA A 312 -14.09 2.18 7.32
C ALA A 312 -14.65 3.60 7.19
N LYS A 313 -15.94 3.74 6.88
CA LYS A 313 -16.55 5.05 6.63
C LYS A 313 -16.33 6.02 7.78
N ASP A 314 -15.94 7.24 7.43
CA ASP A 314 -15.74 8.37 8.36
C ASP A 314 -14.70 8.11 9.48
N LEU A 315 -13.84 7.09 9.35
CA LEU A 315 -12.70 6.92 10.25
C LEU A 315 -11.71 8.08 10.07
N ASP A 316 -11.25 8.64 11.18
CA ASP A 316 -10.25 9.71 11.16
C ASP A 316 -8.85 9.10 11.06
N ILE A 317 -8.21 9.18 9.89
CA ILE A 317 -6.87 8.63 9.62
C ILE A 317 -5.83 9.20 10.59
N GLN A 318 -5.94 10.48 10.96
CA GLN A 318 -5.05 11.10 11.95
C GLN A 318 -5.15 10.40 13.30
N LYS A 319 -6.37 10.16 13.79
CA LYS A 319 -6.59 9.47 15.06
C LYS A 319 -6.13 8.01 15.04
N ILE A 320 -6.21 7.35 13.88
CA ILE A 320 -5.66 6.01 13.70
C ILE A 320 -4.13 6.05 13.83
N ALA A 321 -3.47 7.00 13.18
CA ALA A 321 -2.01 7.18 13.31
C ALA A 321 -1.59 7.47 14.76
N GLU A 322 -2.30 8.36 15.48
CA GLU A 322 -2.05 8.65 16.88
C GLU A 322 -2.10 7.38 17.77
N LYS A 323 -3.09 6.52 17.54
CA LYS A 323 -3.24 5.27 18.30
C LYS A 323 -2.17 4.23 17.96
N LEU A 324 -1.75 4.13 16.69
CA LEU A 324 -0.63 3.25 16.33
C LEU A 324 0.67 3.71 17.00
N VAL A 325 0.94 5.01 17.00
CA VAL A 325 2.11 5.59 17.69
C VAL A 325 2.07 5.32 19.19
N GLN A 326 0.90 5.42 19.82
CA GLN A 326 0.77 5.07 21.23
C GLN A 326 1.20 3.63 21.51
N ILE A 327 0.76 2.66 20.70
CA ILE A 327 1.13 1.25 20.85
C ILE A 327 2.64 1.04 20.67
N ILE A 328 3.27 1.76 19.73
CA ILE A 328 4.72 1.65 19.49
C ILE A 328 5.53 2.16 20.68
N THR A 329 5.01 3.14 21.41
CA THR A 329 5.73 3.86 22.48
C THR A 329 5.40 3.37 23.91
N ASP A 330 4.34 2.58 24.09
CA ASP A 330 3.96 1.93 25.36
C ASP A 330 4.73 0.60 25.56
#